data_25d3389b9f3608510b4748b26f4edaeb
#
_entry.id   25d3389b9f3608510b4748b26f4edaeb
#
_cell.length_a   1.000
_cell.length_b   1.000
_cell.length_c   1.000
_cell.angle_alpha   90.00
_cell.angle_beta   90.00
_cell.angle_gamma   90.00
#
_symmetry.space_group_name_H-M   'P 1'
#
loop_
_entity.id
_entity.type
_entity.pdbx_description
1 polymer ?
#
loop_
_entity_poly.entity_id
_entity_poly.type
_entity_poly.pdbx_seq_one_letter_code
_entity_poly.pdbx_strand_id
1 'polypeptide(L)'
;MLDRCFTTGNRSYLPYISDFDAIIMNQRSIDWGDMPKKSQRNHKQYYIMYAFESPDYALMDVHKLDNYFNLTMTYKKTSDFYHPYGMFVQKKKHPPLGSPELAKLIEDFGKRNVHLSQNRTGTKTAWFVSHCSTKSRREVLVRELQKHIPIQV
;
A
#
# COMPACT_ATOMS: atom_id res chain seq x y z
N MET A 1 14.10 -3.68 19.78
CA MET A 1 14.28 -5.15 19.86
C MET A 1 14.04 -5.76 18.47
N LEU A 2 14.84 -5.31 17.49
CA LEU A 2 14.82 -5.83 16.10
C LEU A 2 16.14 -6.57 15.76
N ASP A 3 17.00 -6.77 16.75
CA ASP A 3 18.38 -7.22 16.56
C ASP A 3 18.51 -8.74 16.33
N ARG A 4 17.40 -9.45 16.11
CA ARG A 4 17.40 -10.91 15.94
C ARG A 4 16.82 -11.40 14.63
N CYS A 5 16.41 -10.51 13.71
CA CYS A 5 15.90 -10.91 12.41
C CYS A 5 16.91 -10.59 11.33
N PHE A 6 17.31 -11.61 10.58
CA PHE A 6 18.10 -11.45 9.37
C PHE A 6 17.19 -11.67 8.15
N THR A 7 17.22 -10.75 7.18
CA THR A 7 16.48 -10.86 5.94
C THR A 7 17.43 -10.91 4.76
N THR A 8 17.16 -11.79 3.79
CA THR A 8 17.97 -11.93 2.59
C THR A 8 17.10 -12.23 1.37
N GLY A 9 17.50 -11.70 0.20
CA GLY A 9 16.97 -12.13 -1.10
C GLY A 9 17.72 -13.32 -1.68
N ASN A 10 18.81 -13.75 -1.05
CA ASN A 10 19.57 -14.90 -1.50
C ASN A 10 18.93 -16.21 -1.01
N ARG A 11 18.30 -16.95 -1.92
CA ARG A 11 17.63 -18.22 -1.62
C ARG A 11 18.59 -19.35 -1.26
N SER A 12 19.85 -19.22 -1.64
CA SER A 12 20.93 -20.18 -1.33
C SER A 12 21.72 -19.77 -0.08
N TYR A 13 21.22 -18.83 0.72
CA TYR A 13 21.86 -18.42 1.96
C TYR A 13 21.90 -19.56 2.99
N LEU A 14 20.83 -20.36 3.05
CA LEU A 14 20.78 -21.60 3.83
C LEU A 14 20.78 -22.80 2.88
N PRO A 15 21.22 -23.98 3.34
CA PRO A 15 21.30 -25.18 2.51
C PRO A 15 19.97 -25.59 1.90
N TYR A 16 18.89 -25.47 2.66
CA TYR A 16 17.54 -25.84 2.20
C TYR A 16 16.56 -24.70 2.42
N ILE A 17 15.58 -24.58 1.53
CA ILE A 17 14.50 -23.58 1.64
C ILE A 17 13.66 -23.77 2.91
N SER A 18 13.58 -24.99 3.42
CA SER A 18 12.89 -25.34 4.67
C SER A 18 13.61 -24.87 5.93
N ASP A 19 14.85 -24.40 5.83
CA ASP A 19 15.65 -23.94 6.97
C ASP A 19 15.36 -22.45 7.31
N PHE A 20 14.68 -21.74 6.41
CA PHE A 20 14.23 -20.38 6.70
C PHE A 20 13.00 -20.42 7.62
N ASP A 21 12.94 -19.56 8.62
CA ASP A 21 11.79 -19.43 9.51
C ASP A 21 10.56 -18.88 8.78
N ALA A 22 10.77 -17.97 7.82
CA ALA A 22 9.71 -17.38 7.03
C ALA A 22 10.15 -17.11 5.58
N ILE A 23 9.21 -17.26 4.65
CA ILE A 23 9.39 -16.91 3.24
C ILE A 23 8.35 -15.88 2.85
N ILE A 24 8.81 -14.70 2.44
CA ILE A 24 7.95 -13.62 1.96
C ILE A 24 7.92 -13.69 0.44
N MET A 25 6.73 -13.84 -0.13
CA MET A 25 6.53 -13.93 -1.57
C MET A 25 5.70 -12.76 -2.05
N ASN A 26 6.26 -11.99 -2.99
CA ASN A 26 5.53 -10.89 -3.60
C ASN A 26 4.55 -11.46 -4.64
N GLN A 27 3.26 -11.26 -4.41
CA GLN A 27 2.17 -11.72 -5.28
C GLN A 27 2.40 -11.40 -6.76
N ARG A 28 2.97 -10.24 -7.05
CA ARG A 28 3.17 -9.77 -8.41
C ARG A 28 4.28 -10.49 -9.17
N SER A 29 5.22 -11.09 -8.45
CA SER A 29 6.39 -11.79 -8.99
C SER A 29 6.41 -13.28 -8.66
N ILE A 30 5.26 -13.84 -8.29
CA ILE A 30 5.15 -15.29 -8.10
C ILE A 30 5.27 -15.98 -9.45
N ASP A 31 6.26 -16.88 -9.53
CA ASP A 31 6.39 -17.87 -10.58
C ASP A 31 6.07 -19.25 -9.98
N TRP A 32 5.08 -19.93 -10.57
CA TRP A 32 4.64 -21.25 -10.09
C TRP A 32 5.75 -22.31 -10.17
N GLY A 33 6.66 -22.19 -11.14
CA GLY A 33 7.81 -23.09 -11.27
C GLY A 33 8.85 -22.92 -10.17
N ASP A 34 8.83 -21.76 -9.50
CA ASP A 34 9.81 -21.35 -8.50
C ASP A 34 9.26 -21.40 -7.06
N MET A 35 7.98 -21.73 -6.91
CA MET A 35 7.37 -21.84 -5.59
C MET A 35 7.76 -23.14 -4.89
N PRO A 36 8.16 -23.08 -3.60
CA PRO A 36 8.40 -24.29 -2.82
C PRO A 36 7.17 -25.18 -2.76
N LYS A 37 7.36 -26.48 -2.99
CA LYS A 37 6.25 -27.44 -2.90
C LYS A 37 5.75 -27.53 -1.47
N LYS A 38 4.44 -27.67 -1.26
CA LYS A 38 3.84 -27.84 0.08
C LYS A 38 4.48 -29.00 0.85
N SER A 39 4.91 -30.07 0.17
CA SER A 39 5.60 -31.22 0.76
C SER A 39 7.01 -30.92 1.28
N GLN A 40 7.62 -29.83 0.84
CA GLN A 40 8.96 -29.39 1.29
C GLN A 40 8.88 -28.39 2.45
N ARG A 41 7.69 -28.01 2.85
CA ARG A 41 7.46 -27.01 3.89
C ARG A 41 7.71 -27.59 5.27
N ASN A 42 8.52 -26.90 6.04
CA ASN A 42 8.63 -27.18 7.48
C ASN A 42 7.34 -26.68 8.19
N HIS A 43 6.81 -27.47 9.11
CA HIS A 43 5.60 -27.12 9.87
C HIS A 43 5.75 -25.85 10.74
N LYS A 44 6.97 -25.45 11.05
CA LYS A 44 7.28 -24.22 11.78
C LYS A 44 7.53 -23.03 10.86
N GLN A 45 7.57 -23.23 9.54
CA GLN A 45 7.90 -22.20 8.58
C GLN A 45 6.66 -21.39 8.17
N TYR A 46 6.79 -20.07 8.17
CA TYR A 46 5.74 -19.18 7.71
C TYR A 46 5.90 -18.84 6.23
N TYR A 47 4.81 -18.97 5.48
CA TYR A 47 4.71 -18.47 4.12
C TYR A 47 3.83 -17.22 4.15
N ILE A 48 4.40 -16.07 3.79
CA ILE A 48 3.79 -14.76 3.91
C ILE A 48 3.51 -14.23 2.51
N MET A 49 2.24 -13.99 2.19
CA MET A 49 1.86 -13.32 0.96
C MET A 49 2.05 -11.82 1.11
N TYR A 50 2.91 -11.25 0.29
CA TYR A 50 3.15 -9.82 0.23
C TYR A 50 2.47 -9.23 -1.00
N ALA A 51 1.54 -8.29 -0.80
CA ALA A 51 0.81 -7.66 -1.89
C ALA A 51 0.48 -6.19 -1.56
N PHE A 52 0.92 -5.28 -2.41
CA PHE A 52 0.53 -3.88 -2.37
C PHE A 52 -0.64 -3.57 -3.28
N GLU A 53 -0.74 -4.25 -4.40
CA GLU A 53 -1.73 -3.98 -5.43
C GLU A 53 -3.09 -4.59 -5.09
N SER A 54 -4.13 -4.01 -5.67
CA SER A 54 -5.47 -4.60 -5.58
C SER A 54 -5.52 -5.97 -6.26
N PRO A 55 -6.48 -6.84 -5.89
CA PRO A 55 -6.66 -8.13 -6.54
C PRO A 55 -6.84 -8.05 -8.07
N ASP A 56 -7.40 -6.95 -8.58
CA ASP A 56 -7.57 -6.72 -10.04
C ASP A 56 -6.23 -6.61 -10.78
N TYR A 57 -5.16 -6.27 -10.07
CA TYR A 57 -3.80 -6.23 -10.59
C TYR A 57 -3.01 -7.51 -10.31
N ALA A 58 -3.64 -8.52 -9.71
CA ALA A 58 -3.03 -9.84 -9.63
C ALA A 58 -2.83 -10.38 -11.05
N LEU A 59 -1.59 -10.66 -11.41
CA LEU A 59 -1.23 -11.23 -12.72
C LEU A 59 -1.61 -12.70 -12.81
N MET A 60 -2.19 -13.27 -11.76
CA MET A 60 -2.51 -14.68 -11.63
C MET A 60 -3.88 -14.89 -11.00
N ASP A 61 -4.42 -16.07 -11.19
CA ASP A 61 -5.60 -16.55 -10.49
C ASP A 61 -5.26 -16.76 -9.01
N VAL A 62 -5.75 -15.86 -8.16
CA VAL A 62 -5.50 -15.89 -6.71
C VAL A 62 -6.07 -17.11 -6.02
N HIS A 63 -7.10 -17.77 -6.59
CA HIS A 63 -7.66 -19.01 -6.05
C HIS A 63 -6.66 -20.18 -6.05
N LYS A 64 -5.67 -20.13 -6.94
CA LYS A 64 -4.58 -21.13 -6.92
C LYS A 64 -3.68 -20.99 -5.70
N LEU A 65 -3.75 -19.87 -5.00
CA LEU A 65 -2.99 -19.62 -3.77
C LEU A 65 -3.74 -20.03 -2.50
N ASP A 66 -4.97 -20.53 -2.63
CA ASP A 66 -5.77 -20.95 -1.49
C ASP A 66 -5.03 -22.01 -0.66
N ASN A 67 -5.00 -21.76 0.65
CA ASN A 67 -4.29 -22.61 1.62
C ASN A 67 -2.77 -22.75 1.36
N TYR A 68 -2.16 -21.86 0.57
CA TYR A 68 -0.72 -21.86 0.35
C TYR A 68 0.00 -21.01 1.40
N PHE A 69 -0.53 -19.84 1.72
CA PHE A 69 0.05 -18.90 2.68
C PHE A 69 -0.55 -19.08 4.08
N ASN A 70 0.26 -18.80 5.10
CA ASN A 70 -0.19 -18.75 6.50
C ASN A 70 -0.60 -17.34 6.89
N LEU A 71 0.14 -16.34 6.37
CA LEU A 71 0.05 -14.95 6.78
C LEU A 71 0.00 -14.05 5.56
N THR A 72 -0.59 -12.90 5.75
CA THR A 72 -0.70 -11.84 4.74
C THR A 72 -0.02 -10.56 5.18
N MET A 73 0.69 -9.91 4.27
CA MET A 73 1.29 -8.59 4.43
C MET A 73 0.80 -7.69 3.31
N THR A 74 -0.25 -6.91 3.57
CA THR A 74 -0.90 -6.09 2.55
C THR A 74 -1.28 -4.71 3.07
N TYR A 75 -1.79 -3.86 2.17
CA TYR A 75 -2.34 -2.55 2.51
C TYR A 75 -3.66 -2.60 3.28
N LYS A 76 -4.31 -3.76 3.36
CA LYS A 76 -5.58 -3.92 4.10
C LYS A 76 -5.34 -3.96 5.59
N LYS A 77 -6.15 -3.24 6.35
CA LYS A 77 -6.10 -3.25 7.83
C LYS A 77 -6.43 -4.62 8.45
N THR A 78 -7.05 -5.51 7.69
CA THR A 78 -7.40 -6.86 8.08
C THR A 78 -6.29 -7.88 7.82
N SER A 79 -5.16 -7.46 7.25
CA SER A 79 -3.99 -8.32 7.06
C SER A 79 -3.30 -8.61 8.38
N ASP A 80 -2.63 -9.74 8.46
CA ASP A 80 -1.81 -10.10 9.62
C ASP A 80 -0.72 -9.06 9.85
N PHE A 81 -0.12 -8.55 8.77
CA PHE A 81 0.81 -7.43 8.78
C PHE A 81 0.24 -6.30 7.92
N TYR A 82 -0.21 -5.24 8.57
CA TYR A 82 -0.66 -4.05 7.88
C TYR A 82 0.54 -3.28 7.32
N HIS A 83 0.63 -3.23 6.00
CA HIS A 83 1.74 -2.58 5.29
C HIS A 83 1.22 -1.65 4.19
N PRO A 84 0.77 -0.45 4.53
CA PRO A 84 0.24 0.52 3.57
C PRO A 84 1.37 1.20 2.78
N TYR A 85 1.04 1.79 1.63
CA TYR A 85 1.95 2.63 0.85
C TYR A 85 2.50 3.83 1.65
N GLY A 86 1.73 4.30 2.61
CA GLY A 86 2.11 5.38 3.49
C GLY A 86 1.11 5.53 4.63
N MET A 87 1.55 6.21 5.67
CA MET A 87 0.71 6.52 6.82
C MET A 87 0.87 8.00 7.18
N PHE A 88 -0.24 8.63 7.53
CA PHE A 88 -0.19 9.93 8.18
C PHE A 88 0.26 9.74 9.61
N VAL A 89 1.46 10.20 9.92
CA VAL A 89 1.96 10.22 11.30
C VAL A 89 1.94 11.64 11.83
N GLN A 90 1.49 11.78 13.05
CA GLN A 90 1.47 13.07 13.71
C GLN A 90 2.91 13.51 14.02
N LYS A 91 3.32 14.62 13.42
CA LYS A 91 4.68 15.15 13.58
C LYS A 91 4.96 15.67 14.99
N LYS A 92 3.92 16.19 15.65
CA LYS A 92 3.96 16.68 17.05
C LYS A 92 2.69 16.23 17.76
N LYS A 93 2.75 16.01 19.07
CA LYS A 93 1.54 15.84 19.87
C LYS A 93 0.67 17.07 19.71
N HIS A 94 -0.60 16.90 19.35
CA HIS A 94 -1.55 17.99 19.35
C HIS A 94 -1.88 18.38 20.80
N PRO A 95 -2.29 19.63 21.04
CA PRO A 95 -2.84 20.03 22.33
C PRO A 95 -4.06 19.15 22.70
N PRO A 96 -4.36 18.99 23.99
CA PRO A 96 -5.51 18.20 24.42
C PRO A 96 -6.81 18.65 23.75
N LEU A 97 -7.71 17.70 23.49
CA LEU A 97 -9.04 18.02 22.96
C LEU A 97 -9.76 19.01 23.89
N GLY A 98 -10.32 20.09 23.32
CA GLY A 98 -11.00 21.14 24.06
C GLY A 98 -10.08 22.19 24.70
N SER A 99 -8.76 22.09 24.51
CA SER A 99 -7.85 23.12 25.03
C SER A 99 -7.89 24.41 24.20
N PRO A 100 -7.63 25.59 24.84
CA PRO A 100 -7.52 26.84 24.11
C PRO A 100 -6.43 26.85 23.03
N GLU A 101 -5.34 26.10 23.27
CA GLU A 101 -4.22 25.96 22.35
C GLU A 101 -4.67 25.19 21.07
N LEU A 102 -5.52 24.18 21.22
CA LEU A 102 -6.08 23.46 20.08
C LEU A 102 -7.03 24.34 19.27
N ALA A 103 -7.89 25.09 19.95
CA ALA A 103 -8.82 26.03 19.30
C ALA A 103 -8.05 27.07 18.48
N LYS A 104 -6.98 27.64 19.04
CA LYS A 104 -6.10 28.58 18.34
C LYS A 104 -5.41 27.94 17.15
N LEU A 105 -4.93 26.68 17.29
CA LEU A 105 -4.29 25.94 16.20
C LEU A 105 -5.25 25.72 15.03
N ILE A 106 -6.51 25.38 15.31
CA ILE A 106 -7.56 25.18 14.31
C ILE A 106 -7.88 26.52 13.61
N GLU A 107 -8.00 27.60 14.37
CA GLU A 107 -8.24 28.94 13.82
C GLU A 107 -7.10 29.39 12.90
N ASP A 108 -5.84 29.23 13.33
CA ASP A 108 -4.65 29.57 12.53
C ASP A 108 -4.53 28.71 11.28
N PHE A 109 -4.94 27.44 11.35
CA PHE A 109 -5.00 26.53 10.19
C PHE A 109 -6.09 26.98 9.22
N GLY A 110 -7.26 27.37 9.72
CA GLY A 110 -8.35 27.93 8.93
C GLY A 110 -7.93 29.21 8.19
N LYS A 111 -7.30 30.14 8.88
CA LYS A 111 -6.78 31.39 8.30
C LYS A 111 -5.75 31.13 7.17
N ARG A 112 -4.82 30.19 7.39
CA ARG A 112 -3.83 29.80 6.36
C ARG A 112 -4.48 29.22 5.12
N ASN A 113 -5.48 28.37 5.30
CA ASN A 113 -6.19 27.74 4.17
C ASN A 113 -7.05 28.74 3.39
N VAL A 114 -7.68 29.70 4.07
CA VAL A 114 -8.40 30.81 3.41
C VAL A 114 -7.44 31.64 2.56
N HIS A 115 -6.25 31.97 3.09
CA HIS A 115 -5.24 32.70 2.32
C HIS A 115 -4.74 31.91 1.08
N LEU A 116 -4.53 30.60 1.23
CA LEU A 116 -4.19 29.73 0.09
C LEU A 116 -5.33 29.66 -0.95
N SER A 117 -6.59 29.71 -0.53
CA SER A 117 -7.73 29.72 -1.45
C SER A 117 -7.92 31.06 -2.16
N GLN A 118 -7.66 32.18 -1.47
CA GLN A 118 -7.77 33.52 -2.05
C GLN A 118 -6.72 33.82 -3.13
N ASN A 119 -5.54 33.22 -3.03
CA ASN A 119 -4.47 33.38 -4.01
C ASN A 119 -4.57 32.41 -5.20
N ARG A 120 -5.60 31.56 -5.26
CA ARG A 120 -5.82 30.67 -6.40
C ARG A 120 -6.53 31.43 -7.51
N THR A 121 -5.78 31.82 -8.52
CA THR A 121 -6.32 32.37 -9.76
C THR A 121 -6.85 31.24 -10.64
N GLY A 122 -8.15 30.94 -10.48
CA GLY A 122 -8.88 30.00 -11.32
C GLY A 122 -9.16 28.63 -10.67
N THR A 123 -10.29 28.06 -11.05
CA THR A 123 -10.74 26.72 -10.68
C THR A 123 -10.13 25.70 -11.64
N LYS A 124 -8.89 25.29 -11.38
CA LYS A 124 -8.25 24.24 -12.16
C LYS A 124 -8.19 22.97 -11.34
N THR A 125 -8.65 21.88 -11.94
CA THR A 125 -8.45 20.54 -11.41
C THR A 125 -7.20 19.96 -12.06
N ALA A 126 -6.30 19.37 -11.28
CA ALA A 126 -5.14 18.66 -11.80
C ALA A 126 -5.31 17.16 -11.55
N TRP A 127 -5.01 16.36 -12.55
CA TRP A 127 -5.00 14.92 -12.46
C TRP A 127 -3.60 14.37 -12.78
N PHE A 128 -2.91 13.93 -11.74
CA PHE A 128 -1.60 13.30 -11.87
C PHE A 128 -1.76 11.80 -12.08
N VAL A 129 -1.37 11.31 -13.24
CA VAL A 129 -1.52 9.90 -13.61
C VAL A 129 -0.30 9.41 -14.38
N SER A 130 0.23 8.26 -13.98
CA SER A 130 1.31 7.57 -14.69
C SER A 130 0.82 6.49 -15.66
N HIS A 131 -0.42 5.98 -15.47
CA HIS A 131 -1.04 4.98 -16.31
C HIS A 131 -2.26 5.57 -17.02
N CYS A 132 -2.09 5.87 -18.31
CA CYS A 132 -3.10 6.54 -19.11
C CYS A 132 -4.18 5.59 -19.65
N SER A 133 -4.03 4.29 -19.49
CA SER A 133 -5.04 3.28 -19.85
C SER A 133 -5.17 2.28 -18.71
N THR A 134 -6.38 2.12 -18.17
CA THR A 134 -6.62 1.29 -16.99
C THR A 134 -7.83 0.39 -17.18
N LYS A 135 -7.86 -0.76 -16.48
CA LYS A 135 -9.04 -1.66 -16.48
C LYS A 135 -10.29 -0.96 -15.96
N SER A 136 -10.15 -0.03 -15.01
CA SER A 136 -11.24 0.77 -14.45
C SER A 136 -11.74 1.87 -15.40
N ARG A 137 -11.05 2.10 -16.53
CA ARG A 137 -11.39 3.11 -17.54
C ARG A 137 -11.55 4.52 -16.97
N ARG A 138 -10.82 4.87 -15.92
CA ARG A 138 -10.87 6.19 -15.28
C ARG A 138 -10.51 7.33 -16.25
N GLU A 139 -9.70 7.05 -17.27
CA GLU A 139 -9.36 7.99 -18.34
C GLU A 139 -10.59 8.37 -19.19
N VAL A 140 -11.58 7.51 -19.29
CA VAL A 140 -12.84 7.80 -19.97
C VAL A 140 -13.69 8.75 -19.12
N LEU A 141 -13.76 8.49 -17.80
CA LEU A 141 -14.44 9.37 -16.86
C LEU A 141 -13.83 10.78 -16.88
N VAL A 142 -12.49 10.88 -16.85
CA VAL A 142 -11.81 12.18 -16.88
C VAL A 142 -12.07 12.93 -18.17
N ARG A 143 -12.05 12.26 -19.32
CA ARG A 143 -12.43 12.89 -20.61
C ARG A 143 -13.86 13.42 -20.62
N GLU A 144 -14.78 12.71 -19.97
CA GLU A 144 -16.16 13.21 -19.84
C GLU A 144 -16.22 14.43 -18.92
N LEU A 145 -15.55 14.38 -17.77
CA LEU A 145 -15.48 15.52 -16.84
C LEU A 145 -14.83 16.76 -17.45
N GLN A 146 -13.85 16.60 -18.34
CA GLN A 146 -13.20 17.71 -19.04
C GLN A 146 -14.14 18.54 -19.91
N LYS A 147 -15.31 17.99 -20.29
CA LYS A 147 -16.35 18.75 -21.00
C LYS A 147 -17.07 19.75 -20.10
N HIS A 148 -17.01 19.57 -18.79
CA HIS A 148 -17.77 20.34 -17.80
C HIS A 148 -16.88 21.19 -16.91
N ILE A 149 -15.65 20.73 -16.63
CA ILE A 149 -14.70 21.42 -15.78
C ILE A 149 -13.30 21.39 -16.39
N PRO A 150 -12.50 22.44 -16.22
CA PRO A 150 -11.11 22.44 -16.69
C PRO A 150 -10.27 21.47 -15.87
N ILE A 151 -9.77 20.41 -16.51
CA ILE A 151 -8.87 19.42 -15.89
C ILE A 151 -7.55 19.42 -16.66
N GLN A 152 -6.47 19.68 -15.96
CA GLN A 152 -5.12 19.57 -16.47
C GLN A 152 -4.58 18.17 -16.17
N VAL A 153 -4.11 17.47 -17.18
CA VAL A 153 -3.50 16.13 -17.10
C VAL A 153 -2.02 16.23 -17.28
#